data_16bd71e798e55ada1b6e65159f0de81e
#
_entry.id   16bd71e798e55ada1b6e65159f0de81e
#
_cell.length_a   1.000
_cell.length_b   1.000
_cell.length_c   1.000
_cell.angle_alpha   90.00
_cell.angle_beta   90.00
_cell.angle_gamma   90.00
#
_symmetry.space_group_name_H-M   'P 1'
#
loop_
_entity.id
_entity.type
_entity.pdbx_description
1 polymer ?
#
loop_
_entity_poly.entity_id
_entity_poly.type
_entity_poly.pdbx_seq_one_letter_code
_entity_poly.pdbx_strand_id
1 'polypeptide(L)'
;MMNIPEKYILNKKIPIKDFIPMSLSSNIRKNIKDNVKKVVLTYQIYGEEIPSLINDIYNYQLIQFYDFELENIKKAKYISEIYQRLIKSPCVLRIYDNNKEIYSFALKRLNQNDKNEIVISDEFLTDEFEVYLPSSSKREFENTISFEKILNRTNKLTFYSEIYAKTFILKYQKIYQKSKELLEKPIWYDESKSKMIYELYKNMVNLRTKIEKTNLISERVKCNQEIKEILKKM
;
A
#
# COMPACT_ATOMS: atom_id res chain seq x y z
N MET A 1 -4.54 10.27 9.74
CA MET A 1 -4.29 9.11 8.87
C MET A 1 -4.92 7.87 9.51
N MET A 2 -5.84 7.18 8.84
CA MET A 2 -6.43 5.88 9.20
C MET A 2 -7.07 5.77 10.61
N ASN A 3 -7.27 6.84 11.33
CA ASN A 3 -7.78 6.84 12.73
C ASN A 3 -7.07 5.80 13.62
N ILE A 4 -5.74 5.71 13.49
CA ILE A 4 -4.93 4.78 14.29
C ILE A 4 -5.00 5.22 15.75
N PRO A 5 -5.25 4.30 16.71
CA PRO A 5 -5.35 4.61 18.13
C PRO A 5 -4.11 5.30 18.69
N GLU A 6 -4.31 6.22 19.65
CA GLU A 6 -3.25 7.05 20.25
C GLU A 6 -2.09 6.23 20.83
N LYS A 7 -2.35 5.05 21.37
CA LYS A 7 -1.33 4.14 21.92
C LYS A 7 -0.26 3.71 20.90
N TYR A 8 -0.52 3.86 19.59
CA TYR A 8 0.43 3.55 18.52
C TYR A 8 1.15 4.77 17.97
N ILE A 9 0.88 5.96 18.51
CA ILE A 9 1.56 7.21 18.10
C ILE A 9 3.01 7.18 18.58
N LEU A 10 3.95 7.44 17.68
CA LEU A 10 5.35 7.65 17.99
C LEU A 10 5.81 9.07 17.70
N ASN A 11 5.39 9.64 16.58
CA ASN A 11 5.78 10.98 16.11
C ASN A 11 7.30 11.23 16.16
N LYS A 12 8.09 10.18 15.89
CA LYS A 12 9.55 10.24 15.93
C LYS A 12 10.11 10.84 14.65
N LYS A 13 10.66 12.06 14.73
CA LYS A 13 11.41 12.65 13.63
C LYS A 13 12.69 11.87 13.39
N ILE A 14 12.96 11.50 12.14
CA ILE A 14 14.16 10.77 11.72
C ILE A 14 15.05 11.74 10.96
N PRO A 15 16.29 11.97 11.40
CA PRO A 15 17.24 12.76 10.63
C PRO A 15 17.50 12.12 9.27
N ILE A 16 17.37 12.88 8.19
CA ILE A 16 17.49 12.34 6.82
C ILE A 16 18.83 11.65 6.62
N LYS A 17 19.92 12.22 7.16
CA LYS A 17 21.27 11.65 7.09
C LYS A 17 21.34 10.22 7.66
N ASP A 18 20.58 9.94 8.71
CA ASP A 18 20.57 8.63 9.40
C ASP A 18 19.64 7.64 8.70
N PHE A 19 18.77 8.13 7.83
CA PHE A 19 17.80 7.35 7.06
C PHE A 19 18.23 7.09 5.60
N ILE A 20 19.45 7.48 5.25
CA ILE A 20 20.07 7.23 3.94
C ILE A 20 21.24 6.26 4.12
N PRO A 21 21.08 4.96 3.79
CA PRO A 21 22.16 3.99 3.93
C PRO A 21 23.38 4.35 3.08
N MET A 22 24.57 4.11 3.65
CA MET A 22 25.84 4.33 2.95
C MET A 22 26.03 3.38 1.76
N SER A 23 25.32 2.25 1.73
CA SER A 23 25.31 1.29 0.62
C SER A 23 24.68 1.81 -0.65
N LEU A 24 23.86 2.86 -0.57
CA LEU A 24 23.28 3.49 -1.75
C LEU A 24 24.34 4.29 -2.53
N SER A 25 24.22 4.31 -3.86
CA SER A 25 25.11 5.11 -4.71
C SER A 25 25.07 6.60 -4.36
N SER A 26 26.16 7.33 -4.62
CA SER A 26 26.26 8.77 -4.33
C SER A 26 25.13 9.58 -5.00
N ASN A 27 24.74 9.21 -6.23
CA ASN A 27 23.66 9.87 -6.95
C ASN A 27 22.29 9.67 -6.26
N ILE A 28 21.99 8.45 -5.81
CA ILE A 28 20.73 8.17 -5.08
C ILE A 28 20.73 8.95 -3.76
N ARG A 29 21.83 8.90 -3.00
CA ARG A 29 21.95 9.65 -1.74
C ARG A 29 21.78 11.15 -1.92
N LYS A 30 22.36 11.73 -2.98
CA LYS A 30 22.19 13.13 -3.32
C LYS A 30 20.72 13.42 -3.67
N ASN A 31 20.11 12.64 -4.55
CA ASN A 31 18.69 12.81 -4.92
C ASN A 31 17.74 12.77 -3.71
N ILE A 32 18.00 11.88 -2.75
CA ILE A 32 17.19 11.83 -1.52
C ILE A 32 17.36 13.13 -0.73
N LYS A 33 18.62 13.57 -0.50
CA LYS A 33 18.91 14.81 0.25
C LYS A 33 18.28 16.05 -0.40
N ASP A 34 18.29 16.12 -1.71
CA ASP A 34 17.78 17.26 -2.47
C ASP A 34 16.23 17.30 -2.53
N ASN A 35 15.56 16.16 -2.34
CA ASN A 35 14.11 16.07 -2.52
C ASN A 35 13.32 15.80 -1.24
N VAL A 36 13.94 15.25 -0.19
CA VAL A 36 13.27 14.94 1.08
C VAL A 36 13.59 16.01 2.12
N LYS A 37 12.58 16.73 2.57
CA LYS A 37 12.70 17.77 3.63
C LYS A 37 12.66 17.19 5.03
N LYS A 38 11.77 16.22 5.23
CA LYS A 38 11.48 15.70 6.57
C LYS A 38 10.96 14.26 6.47
N VAL A 39 11.34 13.46 7.44
CA VAL A 39 10.78 12.11 7.64
C VAL A 39 10.34 11.98 9.09
N VAL A 40 9.13 11.48 9.29
CA VAL A 40 8.57 11.20 10.61
C VAL A 40 8.02 9.77 10.61
N LEU A 41 8.43 8.96 11.57
CA LEU A 41 7.71 7.73 11.92
C LEU A 41 6.53 8.14 12.81
N THR A 42 5.35 8.20 12.21
CA THR A 42 4.14 8.74 12.87
C THR A 42 3.49 7.71 13.77
N TYR A 43 3.30 6.47 13.27
CA TYR A 43 2.67 5.40 14.03
C TYR A 43 3.44 4.09 13.86
N GLN A 44 3.33 3.25 14.88
CA GLN A 44 3.83 1.87 14.84
C GLN A 44 2.84 0.94 15.56
N ILE A 45 2.20 0.04 14.81
CA ILE A 45 1.35 -0.99 15.37
C ILE A 45 2.25 -2.12 15.86
N TYR A 46 2.28 -2.33 17.18
CA TYR A 46 3.06 -3.35 17.89
C TYR A 46 2.21 -3.97 19.01
N GLY A 47 2.78 -4.94 19.73
CA GLY A 47 2.09 -5.62 20.84
C GLY A 47 1.16 -6.73 20.35
N GLU A 48 0.37 -7.27 21.30
CA GLU A 48 -0.39 -8.52 21.14
C GLU A 48 -1.85 -8.31 20.71
N GLU A 49 -2.35 -7.08 20.68
CA GLU A 49 -3.73 -6.81 20.22
C GLU A 49 -3.97 -7.26 18.78
N ILE A 50 -2.93 -7.10 17.95
CA ILE A 50 -2.85 -7.73 16.63
C ILE A 50 -1.57 -8.57 16.68
N PRO A 51 -1.66 -9.90 16.78
CA PRO A 51 -0.50 -10.76 16.95
C PRO A 51 0.54 -10.62 15.83
N SER A 52 1.79 -10.81 16.16
CA SER A 52 2.88 -10.87 15.17
C SER A 52 2.81 -12.17 14.38
N LEU A 53 3.27 -12.13 13.12
CA LEU A 53 3.50 -13.33 12.31
C LEU A 53 4.97 -13.38 11.89
N ILE A 54 5.70 -14.38 12.41
CA ILE A 54 7.10 -14.61 12.08
C ILE A 54 7.22 -16.09 11.67
N ASN A 55 7.64 -16.31 10.44
CA ASN A 55 7.94 -17.64 9.91
C ASN A 55 9.02 -17.54 8.82
N ASP A 56 9.29 -18.62 8.12
CA ASP A 56 10.32 -18.65 7.06
C ASP A 56 10.05 -17.73 5.87
N ILE A 57 8.80 -17.28 5.70
CA ILE A 57 8.38 -16.48 4.53
C ILE A 57 8.14 -15.03 4.95
N TYR A 58 7.61 -14.80 6.15
CA TYR A 58 7.15 -13.48 6.59
C TYR A 58 7.74 -13.07 7.93
N ASN A 59 8.04 -11.77 8.06
CA ASN A 59 8.39 -11.14 9.32
C ASN A 59 7.52 -9.89 9.54
N TYR A 60 6.35 -10.10 10.14
CA TYR A 60 5.37 -9.07 10.45
C TYR A 60 5.27 -8.87 11.97
N GLN A 61 6.38 -8.44 12.59
CA GLN A 61 6.43 -8.11 14.02
C GLN A 61 5.71 -6.80 14.34
N LEU A 62 5.78 -5.85 13.41
CA LEU A 62 5.20 -4.52 13.55
C LEU A 62 4.79 -3.98 12.17
N ILE A 63 3.90 -2.98 12.17
CA ILE A 63 3.53 -2.23 10.96
C ILE A 63 3.85 -0.76 11.22
N GLN A 64 4.57 -0.12 10.31
CA GLN A 64 5.05 1.24 10.45
C GLN A 64 4.35 2.20 9.48
N PHE A 65 4.16 3.44 9.93
CA PHE A 65 3.57 4.50 9.13
C PHE A 65 4.52 5.70 9.14
N TYR A 66 4.93 6.11 7.95
CA TYR A 66 5.87 7.18 7.77
C TYR A 66 5.26 8.34 7.01
N ASP A 67 5.58 9.55 7.43
CA ASP A 67 5.32 10.79 6.71
C ASP A 67 6.63 11.28 6.09
N PHE A 68 6.63 11.41 4.76
CA PHE A 68 7.71 11.99 3.97
C PHE A 68 7.28 13.33 3.40
N GLU A 69 7.86 14.41 3.86
CA GLU A 69 7.71 15.73 3.27
C GLU A 69 8.74 15.91 2.16
N LEU A 70 8.28 16.17 0.94
CA LEU A 70 9.13 16.39 -0.24
C LEU A 70 9.15 17.86 -0.66
N GLU A 71 10.19 18.20 -1.44
CA GLU A 71 10.22 19.45 -2.21
C GLU A 71 9.16 19.47 -3.31
N ASN A 72 8.91 18.32 -3.96
CA ASN A 72 7.97 18.18 -5.05
C ASN A 72 7.40 16.77 -5.11
N ILE A 73 6.07 16.67 -5.13
CA ILE A 73 5.34 15.40 -5.17
C ILE A 73 5.68 14.53 -6.40
N LYS A 74 6.12 15.12 -7.50
CA LYS A 74 6.56 14.38 -8.70
C LYS A 74 7.67 13.36 -8.42
N LYS A 75 8.38 13.51 -7.30
CA LYS A 75 9.41 12.56 -6.83
C LYS A 75 8.86 11.43 -5.97
N ALA A 76 7.57 11.45 -5.63
CA ALA A 76 6.96 10.48 -4.72
C ALA A 76 7.19 9.03 -5.17
N LYS A 77 7.00 8.72 -6.45
CA LYS A 77 7.23 7.37 -6.97
C LYS A 77 8.67 6.92 -6.74
N TYR A 78 9.65 7.74 -7.10
CA TYR A 78 11.06 7.43 -6.93
C TYR A 78 11.44 7.22 -5.45
N ILE A 79 11.00 8.11 -4.57
CA ILE A 79 11.25 8.00 -3.12
C ILE A 79 10.56 6.76 -2.54
N SER A 80 9.33 6.50 -2.94
CA SER A 80 8.57 5.31 -2.54
C SER A 80 9.29 4.01 -2.88
N GLU A 81 9.73 3.84 -4.12
CA GLU A 81 10.44 2.65 -4.59
C GLU A 81 11.72 2.37 -3.79
N ILE A 82 12.44 3.43 -3.40
CA ILE A 82 13.64 3.29 -2.58
C ILE A 82 13.26 2.85 -1.15
N TYR A 83 12.35 3.58 -0.50
CA TYR A 83 12.08 3.36 0.92
C TYR A 83 11.23 2.13 1.20
N GLN A 84 10.38 1.70 0.27
CA GLN A 84 9.72 0.40 0.38
C GLN A 84 10.72 -0.77 0.40
N ARG A 85 11.87 -0.64 -0.27
CA ARG A 85 12.94 -1.63 -0.23
C ARG A 85 13.84 -1.50 1.01
N LEU A 86 14.12 -0.28 1.44
CA LEU A 86 15.00 -0.04 2.60
C LEU A 86 14.34 -0.39 3.93
N ILE A 87 13.07 -0.09 4.09
CA ILE A 87 12.31 -0.40 5.30
C ILE A 87 11.88 -1.87 5.23
N LYS A 88 12.50 -2.72 6.03
CA LYS A 88 12.24 -4.18 6.01
C LYS A 88 10.83 -4.54 6.52
N SER A 89 10.34 -3.79 7.50
CA SER A 89 9.00 -3.99 8.05
C SER A 89 7.91 -3.59 7.04
N PRO A 90 6.71 -4.21 7.10
CA PRO A 90 5.55 -3.70 6.38
C PRO A 90 5.29 -2.25 6.77
N CYS A 91 5.11 -1.39 5.78
CA CYS A 91 4.91 0.03 6.05
C CYS A 91 3.99 0.71 5.04
N VAL A 92 3.34 1.75 5.53
CA VAL A 92 2.60 2.73 4.72
C VAL A 92 3.42 4.00 4.69
N LEU A 93 3.72 4.51 3.50
CA LEU A 93 4.40 5.78 3.33
C LEU A 93 3.38 6.82 2.84
N ARG A 94 3.09 7.82 3.66
CA ARG A 94 2.42 9.04 3.23
C ARG A 94 3.50 9.98 2.74
N ILE A 95 3.45 10.33 1.46
CA ILE A 95 4.42 11.19 0.79
C ILE A 95 3.66 12.44 0.35
N TYR A 96 4.12 13.61 0.76
CA TYR A 96 3.40 14.86 0.51
C TYR A 96 4.36 16.03 0.25
N ASP A 97 3.84 17.03 -0.41
CA ASP A 97 4.41 18.37 -0.49
C ASP A 97 3.41 19.41 0.05
N ASN A 98 3.62 20.69 -0.25
CA ASN A 98 2.72 21.75 0.23
C ASN A 98 1.28 21.62 -0.26
N ASN A 99 1.03 20.96 -1.39
CA ASN A 99 -0.29 20.95 -2.03
C ASN A 99 -0.92 19.58 -2.08
N LYS A 100 -0.10 18.53 -2.31
CA LYS A 100 -0.56 17.18 -2.62
C LYS A 100 0.05 16.14 -1.73
N GLU A 101 -0.67 15.04 -1.57
CA GLU A 101 -0.19 13.84 -0.90
C GLU A 101 -0.58 12.58 -1.66
N ILE A 102 0.22 11.54 -1.51
CA ILE A 102 0.05 10.22 -2.11
C ILE A 102 0.49 9.16 -1.10
N TYR A 103 -0.13 8.00 -1.13
CA TYR A 103 0.21 6.90 -0.23
C TYR A 103 0.83 5.75 -0.99
N SER A 104 1.90 5.18 -0.43
CA SER A 104 2.58 4.01 -0.96
C SER A 104 2.38 2.81 -0.08
N PHE A 105 2.08 1.69 -0.72
CA PHE A 105 1.87 0.38 -0.10
C PHE A 105 2.71 -0.67 -0.81
N ALA A 106 3.24 -1.64 -0.04
CA ALA A 106 3.98 -2.77 -0.59
C ALA A 106 3.75 -4.03 0.24
N LEU A 107 3.47 -5.14 -0.42
CA LEU A 107 3.48 -6.46 0.21
C LEU A 107 4.91 -7.01 0.21
N LYS A 108 5.38 -7.40 1.39
CA LYS A 108 6.77 -7.80 1.62
C LYS A 108 6.85 -9.23 2.14
N ARG A 109 7.87 -9.95 1.69
CA ARG A 109 8.24 -11.24 2.24
C ARG A 109 9.75 -11.34 2.40
N LEU A 110 10.22 -12.29 3.18
CA LEU A 110 11.64 -12.58 3.29
C LEU A 110 12.18 -13.14 1.97
N ASN A 111 13.41 -12.77 1.65
CA ASN A 111 14.14 -13.41 0.57
C ASN A 111 14.55 -14.83 1.03
N GLN A 112 14.20 -15.83 0.22
CA GLN A 112 14.46 -17.23 0.58
C GLN A 112 15.94 -17.59 0.54
N ASN A 113 16.74 -16.83 -0.22
CA ASN A 113 18.20 -17.04 -0.32
C ASN A 113 18.97 -16.25 0.76
N ASP A 114 18.43 -15.14 1.24
CA ASP A 114 18.99 -14.35 2.33
C ASP A 114 17.87 -13.75 3.18
N LYS A 115 17.59 -14.38 4.31
CA LYS A 115 16.52 -13.94 5.23
C LYS A 115 16.74 -12.55 5.86
N ASN A 116 17.93 -11.96 5.70
CA ASN A 116 18.18 -10.58 6.08
C ASN A 116 17.65 -9.57 5.06
N GLU A 117 17.31 -10.01 3.86
CA GLU A 117 16.75 -9.20 2.79
C GLU A 117 15.25 -9.44 2.62
N ILE A 118 14.58 -8.48 2.02
CA ILE A 118 13.16 -8.56 1.68
C ILE A 118 12.96 -8.60 0.17
N VAL A 119 11.86 -9.22 -0.23
CA VAL A 119 11.32 -9.17 -1.58
C VAL A 119 9.97 -8.46 -1.55
N ILE A 120 9.81 -7.46 -2.38
CA ILE A 120 8.50 -6.85 -2.63
C ILE A 120 7.77 -7.73 -3.63
N SER A 121 6.65 -8.33 -3.21
CA SER A 121 5.83 -9.17 -4.07
C SER A 121 4.83 -8.35 -4.89
N ASP A 122 4.43 -7.20 -4.36
CA ASP A 122 3.53 -6.27 -5.02
C ASP A 122 3.65 -4.88 -4.39
N GLU A 123 3.51 -3.81 -5.20
CA GLU A 123 3.55 -2.43 -4.72
C GLU A 123 2.71 -1.50 -5.58
N PHE A 124 2.13 -0.48 -4.99
CA PHE A 124 1.45 0.58 -5.73
C PHE A 124 1.42 1.91 -4.95
N LEU A 125 1.13 2.98 -5.67
CA LEU A 125 0.79 4.30 -5.14
C LEU A 125 -0.71 4.55 -5.31
N THR A 126 -1.35 5.26 -4.37
CA THR A 126 -2.71 5.77 -4.58
C THR A 126 -2.75 6.83 -5.67
N ASP A 127 -3.90 7.36 -5.97
CA ASP A 127 -4.01 8.64 -6.66
C ASP A 127 -3.55 9.77 -5.74
N GLU A 128 -3.24 10.94 -6.32
CA GLU A 128 -2.89 12.13 -5.57
C GLU A 128 -4.13 12.75 -4.92
N PHE A 129 -4.00 13.16 -3.66
CA PHE A 129 -5.01 13.90 -2.92
C PHE A 129 -4.52 15.31 -2.59
N GLU A 130 -5.45 16.27 -2.48
CA GLU A 130 -5.14 17.60 -1.97
C GLU A 130 -4.91 17.57 -0.44
N VAL A 131 -3.88 18.27 0.05
CA VAL A 131 -3.53 18.31 1.48
C VAL A 131 -4.55 19.12 2.27
N TYR A 132 -4.87 20.33 1.80
CA TYR A 132 -5.65 21.30 2.58
C TYR A 132 -7.16 21.22 2.37
N LEU A 133 -7.62 20.70 1.22
CA LEU A 133 -9.03 20.54 0.90
C LEU A 133 -9.33 19.08 0.59
N PRO A 134 -9.58 18.27 1.63
CA PRO A 134 -9.80 16.85 1.43
C PRO A 134 -11.02 16.60 0.54
N SER A 135 -10.77 16.08 -0.65
CA SER A 135 -11.78 15.66 -1.61
C SER A 135 -12.67 14.55 -1.06
N SER A 136 -13.81 14.31 -1.70
CA SER A 136 -14.66 13.16 -1.35
C SER A 136 -13.90 11.83 -1.47
N SER A 137 -13.02 11.70 -2.47
CA SER A 137 -12.17 10.52 -2.66
C SER A 137 -11.15 10.32 -1.52
N LYS A 138 -10.55 11.40 -1.00
CA LYS A 138 -9.68 11.31 0.17
C LYS A 138 -10.45 10.86 1.42
N ARG A 139 -11.62 11.44 1.66
CA ARG A 139 -12.47 11.04 2.80
C ARG A 139 -12.92 9.57 2.68
N GLU A 140 -13.29 9.14 1.48
CA GLU A 140 -13.66 7.75 1.21
C GLU A 140 -12.47 6.81 1.48
N PHE A 141 -11.27 7.18 1.00
CA PHE A 141 -10.04 6.45 1.27
C PHE A 141 -9.76 6.33 2.77
N GLU A 142 -9.67 7.45 3.50
CA GLU A 142 -9.37 7.45 4.94
C GLU A 142 -10.42 6.69 5.75
N ASN A 143 -11.69 6.79 5.37
CA ASN A 143 -12.78 6.08 6.03
C ASN A 143 -12.71 4.56 5.77
N THR A 144 -12.42 4.14 4.55
CA THR A 144 -12.37 2.71 4.17
C THR A 144 -11.23 1.96 4.86
N ILE A 145 -10.08 2.62 5.01
CA ILE A 145 -8.89 2.02 5.65
C ILE A 145 -8.70 2.45 7.10
N SER A 146 -9.72 3.06 7.73
CA SER A 146 -9.63 3.42 9.14
C SER A 146 -9.39 2.16 9.99
N PHE A 147 -8.59 2.30 11.05
CA PHE A 147 -8.15 1.19 11.90
C PHE A 147 -9.31 0.31 12.37
N GLU A 148 -10.44 0.92 12.72
CA GLU A 148 -11.63 0.20 13.21
C GLU A 148 -12.34 -0.60 12.12
N LYS A 149 -12.21 -0.20 10.84
CA LYS A 149 -12.84 -0.87 9.69
C LYS A 149 -12.00 -1.99 9.08
N ILE A 150 -10.79 -2.20 9.59
CA ILE A 150 -9.99 -3.36 9.22
C ILE A 150 -10.43 -4.54 10.10
N LEU A 151 -11.02 -5.54 9.46
CA LEU A 151 -11.73 -6.62 10.11
C LEU A 151 -10.83 -7.80 10.48
N ASN A 152 -9.84 -8.10 9.66
CA ASN A 152 -8.94 -9.22 9.91
C ASN A 152 -7.81 -8.84 10.87
N ARG A 153 -7.98 -9.21 12.13
CA ARG A 153 -7.01 -8.96 13.21
C ARG A 153 -6.32 -10.24 13.69
N THR A 154 -6.38 -11.30 12.92
CA THR A 154 -5.76 -12.59 13.26
C THR A 154 -4.26 -12.43 13.51
N ASN A 155 -3.59 -11.66 12.66
CA ASN A 155 -2.20 -11.25 12.82
C ASN A 155 -1.88 -10.00 11.98
N LYS A 156 -0.68 -9.45 12.15
CA LYS A 156 -0.25 -8.23 11.43
C LYS A 156 -0.15 -8.39 9.92
N LEU A 157 0.12 -9.61 9.42
CA LEU A 157 0.13 -9.87 7.97
C LEU A 157 -1.28 -9.73 7.40
N THR A 158 -2.27 -10.42 7.99
CA THR A 158 -3.66 -10.37 7.51
C THR A 158 -4.25 -8.98 7.64
N PHE A 159 -3.98 -8.30 8.76
CA PHE A 159 -4.38 -6.91 8.98
C PHE A 159 -3.82 -5.96 7.90
N TYR A 160 -2.52 -6.04 7.63
CA TYR A 160 -1.89 -5.20 6.61
C TYR A 160 -2.33 -5.57 5.19
N SER A 161 -2.53 -6.86 4.92
CA SER A 161 -3.00 -7.34 3.61
C SER A 161 -4.41 -6.85 3.30
N GLU A 162 -5.29 -6.73 4.31
CA GLU A 162 -6.62 -6.14 4.14
C GLU A 162 -6.53 -4.65 3.81
N ILE A 163 -5.69 -3.88 4.53
CA ILE A 163 -5.43 -2.47 4.21
C ILE A 163 -4.97 -2.34 2.76
N TYR A 164 -3.99 -3.14 2.37
CA TYR A 164 -3.43 -3.16 1.03
C TYR A 164 -4.50 -3.44 -0.03
N ALA A 165 -5.26 -4.52 0.13
CA ALA A 165 -6.27 -4.95 -0.82
C ALA A 165 -7.42 -3.93 -0.94
N LYS A 166 -7.95 -3.42 0.18
CA LYS A 166 -9.00 -2.39 0.19
C LYS A 166 -8.53 -1.11 -0.51
N THR A 167 -7.29 -0.67 -0.25
CA THR A 167 -6.73 0.51 -0.92
C THR A 167 -6.55 0.29 -2.42
N PHE A 168 -6.10 -0.89 -2.83
CA PHE A 168 -5.98 -1.25 -4.24
C PHE A 168 -7.35 -1.23 -4.94
N ILE A 169 -8.39 -1.80 -4.32
CA ILE A 169 -9.75 -1.79 -4.86
C ILE A 169 -10.27 -0.36 -4.99
N LEU A 170 -10.06 0.50 -3.99
CA LEU A 170 -10.44 1.92 -4.04
C LEU A 170 -9.78 2.66 -5.19
N LYS A 171 -8.47 2.47 -5.38
CA LYS A 171 -7.73 3.09 -6.48
C LYS A 171 -8.34 2.75 -7.83
N TYR A 172 -8.77 1.52 -8.02
CA TYR A 172 -9.30 1.02 -9.28
C TYR A 172 -10.83 0.83 -9.26
N GLN A 173 -11.55 1.50 -8.35
CA GLN A 173 -12.99 1.29 -8.14
C GLN A 173 -13.87 1.51 -9.38
N LYS A 174 -13.42 2.31 -10.34
CA LYS A 174 -14.13 2.55 -11.61
C LYS A 174 -14.22 1.31 -12.51
N ILE A 175 -13.37 0.30 -12.28
CA ILE A 175 -13.33 -0.93 -13.09
C ILE A 175 -14.51 -1.85 -12.80
N TYR A 176 -15.02 -1.84 -11.56
CA TYR A 176 -16.13 -2.68 -11.13
C TYR A 176 -17.17 -1.86 -10.37
N GLN A 177 -18.41 -1.84 -10.86
CA GLN A 177 -19.49 -1.02 -10.30
C GLN A 177 -19.81 -1.33 -8.83
N LYS A 178 -19.62 -2.60 -8.40
CA LYS A 178 -19.88 -3.04 -7.03
C LYS A 178 -18.65 -2.99 -6.12
N SER A 179 -17.61 -2.24 -6.50
CA SER A 179 -16.39 -2.12 -5.68
C SER A 179 -16.66 -1.63 -4.27
N LYS A 180 -17.58 -0.67 -4.10
CA LYS A 180 -17.96 -0.14 -2.78
C LYS A 180 -18.67 -1.18 -1.91
N GLU A 181 -19.62 -1.92 -2.48
CA GLU A 181 -20.27 -3.03 -1.79
C GLU A 181 -19.27 -4.11 -1.38
N LEU A 182 -18.29 -4.39 -2.25
CA LEU A 182 -17.23 -5.37 -1.99
C LEU A 182 -16.36 -4.97 -0.78
N LEU A 183 -16.04 -3.68 -0.63
CA LEU A 183 -15.23 -3.17 0.47
C LEU A 183 -15.92 -3.31 1.84
N GLU A 184 -17.26 -3.36 1.87
CA GLU A 184 -18.07 -3.46 3.08
C GLU A 184 -18.49 -4.89 3.43
N LYS A 185 -18.25 -5.87 2.52
CA LYS A 185 -18.62 -7.27 2.76
C LYS A 185 -17.86 -7.90 3.93
N PRO A 186 -18.47 -8.85 4.68
CA PRO A 186 -17.78 -9.56 5.77
C PRO A 186 -16.70 -10.55 5.30
N ILE A 187 -16.49 -10.69 4.00
CA ILE A 187 -15.42 -11.55 3.44
C ILE A 187 -14.02 -11.21 3.96
N TRP A 188 -13.83 -9.98 4.42
CA TRP A 188 -12.54 -9.50 4.94
C TRP A 188 -12.12 -10.17 6.27
N TYR A 189 -13.03 -10.81 7.00
CA TYR A 189 -12.69 -11.65 8.15
C TYR A 189 -11.97 -12.94 7.77
N ASP A 190 -12.15 -13.41 6.53
CA ASP A 190 -11.59 -14.68 6.03
C ASP A 190 -10.36 -14.39 5.15
N GLU A 191 -9.18 -14.82 5.60
CA GLU A 191 -7.92 -14.60 4.89
C GLU A 191 -7.93 -15.19 3.47
N SER A 192 -8.46 -16.42 3.32
CA SER A 192 -8.47 -17.11 2.02
C SER A 192 -9.38 -16.40 1.03
N LYS A 193 -10.56 -15.97 1.48
CA LYS A 193 -11.52 -15.23 0.65
C LYS A 193 -11.00 -13.85 0.29
N SER A 194 -10.46 -13.10 1.24
CA SER A 194 -9.91 -11.76 0.99
C SER A 194 -8.74 -11.82 0.00
N LYS A 195 -7.85 -12.81 0.13
CA LYS A 195 -6.76 -13.04 -0.81
C LYS A 195 -7.29 -13.39 -2.21
N MET A 196 -8.25 -14.31 -2.30
CA MET A 196 -8.88 -14.69 -3.58
C MET A 196 -9.51 -13.47 -4.26
N ILE A 197 -10.28 -12.67 -3.53
CA ILE A 197 -10.92 -11.45 -4.05
C ILE A 197 -9.87 -10.45 -4.54
N TYR A 198 -8.80 -10.24 -3.77
CA TYR A 198 -7.72 -9.36 -4.19
C TYR A 198 -7.08 -9.83 -5.52
N GLU A 199 -6.74 -11.12 -5.64
CA GLU A 199 -6.14 -11.67 -6.87
C GLU A 199 -7.10 -11.58 -8.08
N LEU A 200 -8.38 -11.86 -7.89
CA LEU A 200 -9.40 -11.69 -8.93
C LEU A 200 -9.51 -10.24 -9.38
N TYR A 201 -9.54 -9.31 -8.41
CA TYR A 201 -9.63 -7.87 -8.71
C TYR A 201 -8.38 -7.37 -9.43
N LYS A 202 -7.19 -7.77 -8.98
CA LYS A 202 -5.91 -7.44 -9.62
C LYS A 202 -5.85 -7.95 -11.06
N ASN A 203 -6.30 -9.18 -11.27
CA ASN A 203 -6.35 -9.75 -12.62
C ASN A 203 -7.30 -8.96 -13.52
N MET A 204 -8.47 -8.57 -13.02
CA MET A 204 -9.40 -7.72 -13.76
C MET A 204 -8.79 -6.35 -14.13
N VAL A 205 -8.03 -5.72 -13.21
CA VAL A 205 -7.29 -4.48 -13.48
C VAL A 205 -6.29 -4.67 -14.62
N ASN A 206 -5.52 -5.77 -14.58
CA ASN A 206 -4.52 -6.09 -15.61
C ASN A 206 -5.17 -6.32 -16.97
N LEU A 207 -6.30 -7.04 -17.02
CA LEU A 207 -7.06 -7.27 -18.26
C LEU A 207 -7.61 -5.96 -18.83
N ARG A 208 -8.14 -5.07 -18.00
CA ARG A 208 -8.60 -3.74 -18.43
C ARG A 208 -7.45 -2.91 -19.01
N THR A 209 -6.32 -2.88 -18.33
CA THR A 209 -5.12 -2.18 -18.82
C THR A 209 -4.64 -2.76 -20.16
N LYS A 210 -4.74 -4.10 -20.34
CA LYS A 210 -4.40 -4.75 -21.61
C LYS A 210 -5.36 -4.34 -22.73
N ILE A 211 -6.68 -4.29 -22.46
CA ILE A 211 -7.70 -3.83 -23.40
C ILE A 211 -7.42 -2.39 -23.89
N GLU A 212 -6.99 -1.51 -22.98
CA GLU A 212 -6.67 -0.12 -23.32
C GLU A 212 -5.44 0.01 -24.21
N LYS A 213 -4.46 -0.89 -24.06
CA LYS A 213 -3.20 -0.86 -24.79
C LYS A 213 -3.22 -1.61 -26.12
N THR A 214 -4.10 -2.58 -26.31
CA THR A 214 -4.16 -3.38 -27.54
C THR A 214 -5.09 -2.76 -28.59
N ASN A 215 -4.66 -2.81 -29.86
CA ASN A 215 -5.48 -2.44 -31.00
C ASN A 215 -6.18 -3.67 -31.65
N LEU A 216 -5.85 -4.89 -31.20
CA LEU A 216 -6.39 -6.12 -31.77
C LEU A 216 -7.77 -6.44 -31.20
N ILE A 217 -8.78 -6.45 -32.05
CA ILE A 217 -10.18 -6.72 -31.65
C ILE A 217 -10.30 -8.12 -31.00
N SER A 218 -9.64 -9.13 -31.55
CA SER A 218 -9.64 -10.50 -31.02
C SER A 218 -9.11 -10.57 -29.57
N GLU A 219 -8.02 -9.84 -29.25
CA GLU A 219 -7.51 -9.76 -27.87
C GLU A 219 -8.47 -9.04 -26.94
N ARG A 220 -9.09 -7.95 -27.38
CA ARG A 220 -10.12 -7.24 -26.57
C ARG A 220 -11.29 -8.15 -26.25
N VAL A 221 -11.78 -8.94 -27.23
CA VAL A 221 -12.87 -9.90 -27.01
C VAL A 221 -12.47 -10.95 -25.99
N LYS A 222 -11.27 -11.54 -26.11
CA LYS A 222 -10.75 -12.52 -25.17
C LYS A 222 -10.65 -11.96 -23.76
N CYS A 223 -10.03 -10.81 -23.57
CA CYS A 223 -9.93 -10.15 -22.26
C CYS A 223 -11.30 -9.84 -21.65
N ASN A 224 -12.28 -9.40 -22.46
CA ASN A 224 -13.63 -9.15 -21.97
C ASN A 224 -14.36 -10.44 -21.53
N GLN A 225 -14.11 -11.58 -22.20
CA GLN A 225 -14.63 -12.88 -21.78
C GLN A 225 -14.02 -13.30 -20.44
N GLU A 226 -12.70 -13.17 -20.27
CA GLU A 226 -12.02 -13.46 -19.01
C GLU A 226 -12.54 -12.59 -17.86
N ILE A 227 -12.77 -11.28 -18.10
CA ILE A 227 -13.38 -10.38 -17.11
C ILE A 227 -14.78 -10.86 -16.70
N LYS A 228 -15.62 -11.31 -17.65
CA LYS A 228 -16.93 -11.86 -17.33
C LYS A 228 -16.86 -13.09 -16.42
N GLU A 229 -15.88 -13.97 -16.64
CA GLU A 229 -15.67 -15.15 -15.78
C GLU A 229 -15.17 -14.76 -14.38
N ILE A 230 -14.31 -13.74 -14.27
CA ILE A 230 -13.90 -13.19 -12.98
C ILE A 230 -15.11 -12.64 -12.22
N LEU A 231 -15.97 -11.87 -12.87
CA LEU A 231 -17.15 -11.25 -12.25
C LEU A 231 -18.16 -12.27 -11.71
N LYS A 232 -18.23 -13.47 -12.29
CA LYS A 232 -19.07 -14.56 -11.75
C LYS A 232 -18.55 -15.14 -10.43
N LYS A 233 -17.24 -14.98 -10.16
CA LYS A 233 -16.56 -15.54 -8.97
C LYS A 233 -16.47 -14.53 -7.81
N MET A 234 -16.76 -13.25 -8.06
CA MET A 234 -16.75 -12.14 -7.09
C MET A 234 -18.12 -11.90 -6.45
#